data_e6c80e3e36d14b98873f36ba53d74a42
#
_entry.id   e6c80e3e36d14b98873f36ba53d74a42
#
_cell.length_a   1.000
_cell.length_b   1.000
_cell.length_c   1.000
_cell.angle_alpha   90.00
_cell.angle_beta   90.00
_cell.angle_gamma   90.00
#
_symmetry.space_group_name_H-M   'P 1'
#
loop_
_entity.id
_entity.type
_entity.pdbx_description
1 polymer ?
#
loop_
_entity_poly.entity_id
_entity_poly.type
_entity_poly.pdbx_seq_one_letter_code
_entity_poly.pdbx_strand_id
1 'polypeptide(L)'
;MVNNPPLLASVDLGSNSFRLIVGRVEETEAGSQIYQVDALREPVRLAAGLSRDKMLDRASQERGWDALRRFGERLRDFHPDHVRAVATNTLRVAKNAGEFLNEAEAALGFPIEVIAGREEARLIYAGAAHSVPASSGKRLVVDIGGGSTEFIIGSHYTPIKMESLYIGCVSHSRAFFPAGNVDEYTMRQAELAASREIQIISADYKKTGWEQAIGSSGTARALAELVEANGFNDAGITHGISRAGLERLKRALIKAENVNRLKLIALKPDRIPVLAGGLSIMLAVFNELDVEYVDTTDGALRLGVLYDLLGRSQHQDMRTITVEGFMRRYGVDRAQAGRIGELAVRFYDQLDEPDDERRKENRMFLGWAAALHEIGLSISHSAYHKHSAYIASNADMPGFSRTDQARVAALVLGHAGKLGKLAQTRDVEWPLLFCLRLAALLCRRRADVGLPEIEVSQANGGYEVRLPNAWVQNNPLTDYSLSQEAAEWEKIRTPYRVVYTDD
;
A
#
# COMPACT_ATOMS: atom_id res chain seq x y z
N MET A 1 -27.64 24.92 -6.55
CA MET A 1 -26.55 24.59 -5.60
C MET A 1 -25.29 24.56 -6.42
N VAL A 2 -24.30 25.39 -6.13
CA VAL A 2 -22.99 25.33 -6.78
C VAL A 2 -22.36 24.03 -6.27
N ASN A 3 -22.25 23.02 -7.13
CA ASN A 3 -21.50 21.81 -6.81
C ASN A 3 -20.05 22.24 -6.62
N ASN A 4 -19.64 22.44 -5.37
CA ASN A 4 -18.23 22.63 -5.08
C ASN A 4 -17.51 21.32 -5.45
N PRO A 5 -16.46 21.38 -6.28
CA PRO A 5 -15.71 20.19 -6.64
C PRO A 5 -15.18 19.49 -5.38
N PRO A 6 -15.19 18.15 -5.35
CA PRO A 6 -14.81 17.42 -4.14
C PRO A 6 -13.35 17.69 -3.75
N LEU A 7 -13.13 17.87 -2.45
CA LEU A 7 -11.80 17.96 -1.86
C LEU A 7 -11.37 16.55 -1.42
N LEU A 8 -10.17 16.16 -1.78
CA LEU A 8 -9.52 14.93 -1.34
C LEU A 8 -8.30 15.26 -0.49
N ALA A 9 -8.00 14.44 0.49
CA ALA A 9 -6.85 14.61 1.36
C ALA A 9 -5.96 13.36 1.41
N SER A 10 -4.66 13.57 1.38
CA SER A 10 -3.64 12.53 1.54
C SER A 10 -2.74 12.86 2.72
N VAL A 11 -2.60 11.90 3.64
CA VAL A 11 -1.65 11.98 4.77
C VAL A 11 -0.57 10.93 4.57
N ASP A 12 0.69 11.37 4.56
CA ASP A 12 1.88 10.53 4.39
C ASP A 12 2.68 10.53 5.70
N LEU A 13 2.72 9.38 6.37
CA LEU A 13 3.52 9.15 7.57
C LEU A 13 4.92 8.63 7.15
N GLY A 14 5.72 9.53 6.61
CA GLY A 14 7.08 9.22 6.16
C GLY A 14 8.10 9.11 7.29
N SER A 15 9.23 8.48 7.01
CA SER A 15 10.32 8.24 7.98
C SER A 15 10.96 9.52 8.55
N ASN A 16 11.00 10.60 7.79
CA ASN A 16 11.62 11.87 8.19
C ASN A 16 10.59 12.96 8.53
N SER A 17 9.50 13.04 7.81
CA SER A 17 8.43 14.03 8.03
C SER A 17 7.08 13.45 7.72
N PHE A 18 6.08 13.87 8.49
CA PHE A 18 4.68 13.66 8.15
C PHE A 18 4.21 14.81 7.27
N ARG A 19 3.33 14.51 6.34
CA ARG A 19 2.82 15.49 5.39
C ARG A 19 1.35 15.26 5.11
N LEU A 20 0.62 16.36 5.03
CA LEU A 20 -0.76 16.41 4.57
C LEU A 20 -0.79 17.25 3.29
N ILE A 21 -1.52 16.81 2.28
CA ILE A 21 -1.95 17.65 1.17
C ILE A 21 -3.46 17.51 0.99
N VAL A 22 -4.09 18.61 0.62
CA VAL A 22 -5.49 18.67 0.21
C VAL A 22 -5.53 19.09 -1.26
N GLY A 23 -6.23 18.32 -2.07
CA GLY A 23 -6.41 18.55 -3.49
C GLY A 23 -7.89 18.77 -3.84
N ARG A 24 -8.14 19.70 -4.74
CA ARG A 24 -9.44 19.90 -5.39
C ARG A 24 -9.46 19.14 -6.71
N VAL A 25 -10.50 18.35 -6.92
CA VAL A 25 -10.68 17.63 -8.18
C VAL A 25 -11.40 18.55 -9.15
N GLU A 26 -10.85 18.72 -10.33
CA GLU A 26 -11.47 19.48 -11.43
C GLU A 26 -11.55 18.58 -12.66
N GLU A 27 -12.75 18.52 -13.25
CA GLU A 27 -12.97 17.80 -14.50
C GLU A 27 -12.52 18.66 -15.67
N THR A 28 -11.66 18.10 -16.52
CA THR A 28 -11.16 18.74 -17.74
C THR A 28 -11.46 17.87 -18.95
N GLU A 29 -11.31 18.40 -20.16
CA GLU A 29 -11.45 17.60 -21.40
C GLU A 29 -10.45 16.43 -21.48
N ALA A 30 -9.33 16.53 -20.77
CA ALA A 30 -8.30 15.50 -20.71
C ALA A 30 -8.51 14.50 -19.55
N GLY A 31 -9.60 14.63 -18.78
CA GLY A 31 -9.92 13.84 -17.58
C GLY A 31 -9.83 14.62 -16.28
N SER A 32 -10.05 13.96 -15.18
CA SER A 32 -9.99 14.57 -13.84
C SER A 32 -8.57 14.98 -13.45
N GLN A 33 -8.39 16.21 -13.01
CA GLN A 33 -7.11 16.73 -12.51
C GLN A 33 -7.24 17.15 -11.05
N ILE A 34 -6.16 16.97 -10.29
CA ILE A 34 -6.12 17.34 -8.88
C ILE A 34 -5.19 18.54 -8.69
N TYR A 35 -5.76 19.65 -8.21
CA TYR A 35 -5.02 20.86 -7.88
C TYR A 35 -4.82 20.95 -6.37
N GLN A 36 -3.57 21.05 -5.93
CA GLN A 36 -3.26 21.23 -4.51
C GLN A 36 -3.77 22.58 -4.03
N VAL A 37 -4.60 22.56 -2.97
CA VAL A 37 -5.16 23.77 -2.36
C VAL A 37 -4.63 24.05 -0.97
N ASP A 38 -4.09 23.01 -0.29
CA ASP A 38 -3.48 23.16 1.03
C ASP A 38 -2.39 22.11 1.25
N ALA A 39 -1.42 22.40 2.12
CA ALA A 39 -0.38 21.46 2.51
C ALA A 39 0.20 21.79 3.89
N LEU A 40 0.41 20.74 4.68
CA LEU A 40 1.13 20.82 5.95
C LEU A 40 2.32 19.85 5.96
N ARG A 41 3.40 20.25 6.61
CA ARG A 41 4.61 19.43 6.79
C ARG A 41 5.11 19.53 8.21
N GLU A 42 5.27 18.37 8.86
CA GLU A 42 5.78 18.24 10.22
C GLU A 42 7.07 17.39 10.24
N PRO A 43 8.20 17.91 10.72
CA PRO A 43 9.47 17.19 10.76
C PRO A 43 9.54 16.24 11.96
N VAL A 44 8.78 15.15 11.92
CA VAL A 44 8.67 14.17 13.02
C VAL A 44 9.96 13.40 13.26
N ARG A 45 10.73 13.10 12.19
CA ARG A 45 11.97 12.31 12.21
C ARG A 45 11.78 10.94 12.89
N LEU A 46 10.72 10.24 12.52
CA LEU A 46 10.32 8.98 13.16
C LEU A 46 11.42 7.91 13.09
N ALA A 47 12.11 7.82 11.94
CA ALA A 47 13.23 6.87 11.76
C ALA A 47 14.41 7.12 12.69
N ALA A 48 14.59 8.34 13.19
CA ALA A 48 15.67 8.64 14.15
C ALA A 48 15.42 7.99 15.52
N GLY A 49 14.15 7.76 15.88
CA GLY A 49 13.76 7.06 17.10
C GLY A 49 13.69 5.53 16.98
N LEU A 50 14.01 4.97 15.82
CA LEU A 50 14.01 3.53 15.63
C LEU A 50 15.32 2.93 16.13
N SER A 51 15.24 2.06 17.17
CA SER A 51 16.38 1.35 17.74
C SER A 51 16.90 0.25 16.78
N ARG A 52 18.06 -0.35 17.12
CA ARG A 52 18.59 -1.53 16.40
C ARG A 52 17.64 -2.72 16.46
N ASP A 53 16.90 -2.85 17.58
CA ASP A 53 15.89 -3.93 17.78
C ASP A 53 14.56 -3.62 17.10
N LYS A 54 14.48 -2.54 16.32
CA LYS A 54 13.31 -2.08 15.59
C LYS A 54 12.16 -1.64 16.52
N MET A 55 12.47 -1.03 17.65
CA MET A 55 11.50 -0.40 18.55
C MET A 55 11.53 1.12 18.38
N LEU A 56 10.36 1.74 18.25
CA LEU A 56 10.22 3.20 18.25
C LEU A 56 10.26 3.71 19.68
N ASP A 57 11.09 4.72 19.94
CA ASP A 57 11.16 5.39 21.23
C ASP A 57 9.90 6.25 21.49
N ARG A 58 9.60 6.46 22.76
CA ARG A 58 8.40 7.19 23.20
C ARG A 58 8.38 8.64 22.72
N ALA A 59 9.52 9.31 22.74
CA ALA A 59 9.62 10.71 22.35
C ALA A 59 9.31 10.90 20.85
N SER A 60 9.74 9.96 19.99
CA SER A 60 9.41 9.97 18.56
C SER A 60 7.94 9.66 18.29
N GLN A 61 7.36 8.76 19.09
CA GLN A 61 5.92 8.47 19.02
C GLN A 61 5.10 9.70 19.37
N GLU A 62 5.40 10.39 20.47
CA GLU A 62 4.70 11.60 20.92
C GLU A 62 4.77 12.72 19.88
N ARG A 63 5.94 12.96 19.27
CA ARG A 63 6.05 13.92 18.16
C ARG A 63 5.15 13.55 16.97
N GLY A 64 5.05 12.25 16.68
CA GLY A 64 4.16 11.74 15.64
C GLY A 64 2.69 12.02 15.95
N TRP A 65 2.23 11.70 17.15
CA TRP A 65 0.85 11.95 17.56
C TRP A 65 0.50 13.43 17.60
N ASP A 66 1.43 14.29 18.07
CA ASP A 66 1.23 15.74 18.07
C ASP A 66 1.07 16.29 16.62
N ALA A 67 1.86 15.79 15.68
CA ALA A 67 1.72 16.15 14.30
C ALA A 67 0.35 15.72 13.73
N LEU A 68 -0.08 14.49 14.05
CA LEU A 68 -1.35 13.94 13.59
C LEU A 68 -2.56 14.65 14.19
N ARG A 69 -2.51 15.10 15.45
CA ARG A 69 -3.58 15.94 16.03
C ARG A 69 -3.78 17.23 15.23
N ARG A 70 -2.67 17.89 14.82
CA ARG A 70 -2.77 19.09 13.96
C ARG A 70 -3.35 18.79 12.57
N PHE A 71 -3.01 17.62 12.01
CA PHE A 71 -3.61 17.19 10.74
C PHE A 71 -5.09 16.83 10.91
N GLY A 72 -5.45 16.12 11.99
CA GLY A 72 -6.84 15.78 12.30
C GLY A 72 -7.72 17.01 12.52
N GLU A 73 -7.19 18.06 13.16
CA GLU A 73 -7.90 19.35 13.26
C GLU A 73 -8.21 19.94 11.88
N ARG A 74 -7.24 19.84 10.94
CA ARG A 74 -7.40 20.34 9.56
C ARG A 74 -8.40 19.51 8.75
N LEU A 75 -8.53 18.23 9.07
CA LEU A 75 -9.38 17.28 8.36
C LEU A 75 -10.74 17.03 8.99
N ARG A 76 -11.07 17.72 10.08
CA ARG A 76 -12.27 17.45 10.92
C ARG A 76 -13.58 17.33 10.15
N ASP A 77 -13.74 18.13 9.09
CA ASP A 77 -14.98 18.21 8.32
C ASP A 77 -14.92 17.37 7.02
N PHE A 78 -13.85 16.57 6.85
CA PHE A 78 -13.74 15.70 5.67
C PHE A 78 -14.54 14.41 5.89
N HIS A 79 -15.20 13.97 4.82
CA HIS A 79 -15.80 12.64 4.80
C HIS A 79 -14.69 11.57 4.79
N PRO A 80 -14.85 10.43 5.50
CA PRO A 80 -13.83 9.37 5.54
C PRO A 80 -13.34 8.91 4.17
N ASP A 81 -14.24 8.76 3.19
CA ASP A 81 -13.90 8.33 1.82
C ASP A 81 -13.07 9.35 1.03
N HIS A 82 -12.95 10.57 1.53
CA HIS A 82 -12.17 11.64 0.92
C HIS A 82 -10.78 11.80 1.56
N VAL A 83 -10.45 10.97 2.54
CA VAL A 83 -9.15 11.00 3.22
C VAL A 83 -8.48 9.65 3.12
N ARG A 84 -7.22 9.64 2.72
CA ARG A 84 -6.38 8.44 2.77
C ARG A 84 -5.06 8.74 3.46
N ALA A 85 -4.82 8.06 4.57
CA ALA A 85 -3.58 8.15 5.33
C ALA A 85 -2.75 6.88 5.12
N VAL A 86 -1.49 7.05 4.70
CA VAL A 86 -0.57 5.94 4.45
C VAL A 86 0.68 6.05 5.30
N ALA A 87 1.15 4.92 5.80
CA ALA A 87 2.38 4.79 6.56
C ALA A 87 3.37 3.91 5.79
N THR A 88 4.63 4.33 5.77
CA THR A 88 5.66 3.74 4.93
C THR A 88 6.75 3.04 5.74
N ASN A 89 7.99 3.05 5.27
CA ASN A 89 9.11 2.23 5.72
C ASN A 89 9.25 2.10 7.26
N THR A 90 9.30 3.20 8.02
CA THR A 90 9.57 3.12 9.47
C THR A 90 8.48 2.34 10.21
N LEU A 91 7.20 2.60 9.93
CA LEU A 91 6.07 1.90 10.56
C LEU A 91 5.90 0.48 10.01
N ARG A 92 6.36 0.22 8.78
CA ARG A 92 6.40 -1.11 8.19
C ARG A 92 7.37 -2.06 8.90
N VAL A 93 8.48 -1.53 9.45
CA VAL A 93 9.52 -2.34 10.09
C VAL A 93 9.51 -2.28 11.63
N ALA A 94 8.86 -1.32 12.24
CA ALA A 94 8.80 -1.16 13.69
C ALA A 94 7.98 -2.28 14.34
N LYS A 95 8.55 -2.94 15.37
CA LYS A 95 7.88 -4.03 16.10
C LYS A 95 6.72 -3.57 16.95
N ASN A 96 6.78 -2.34 17.45
CA ASN A 96 5.72 -1.69 18.23
C ASN A 96 4.86 -0.73 17.38
N ALA A 97 4.82 -0.93 16.06
CA ALA A 97 4.00 -0.10 15.16
C ALA A 97 2.51 -0.15 15.53
N GLY A 98 1.98 -1.31 15.97
CA GLY A 98 0.58 -1.45 16.36
C GLY A 98 0.17 -0.51 17.52
N GLU A 99 1.01 -0.41 18.55
CA GLU A 99 0.77 0.52 19.67
C GLU A 99 0.77 1.99 19.21
N PHE A 100 1.74 2.33 18.34
CA PHE A 100 1.81 3.66 17.75
C PHE A 100 0.58 3.98 16.91
N LEU A 101 0.14 3.05 16.05
CA LEU A 101 -0.96 3.26 15.10
C LEU A 101 -2.29 3.46 15.80
N ASN A 102 -2.60 2.74 16.88
CA ASN A 102 -3.83 2.91 17.63
C ASN A 102 -4.00 4.37 18.15
N GLU A 103 -2.96 4.93 18.74
CA GLU A 103 -2.96 6.32 19.21
C GLU A 103 -2.89 7.32 18.05
N ALA A 104 -2.22 6.94 16.94
CA ALA A 104 -2.08 7.75 15.76
C ALA A 104 -3.42 7.93 15.01
N GLU A 105 -4.19 6.86 14.88
CA GLU A 105 -5.54 6.91 14.29
C GLU A 105 -6.50 7.73 15.17
N ALA A 106 -6.46 7.55 16.47
CA ALA A 106 -7.24 8.38 17.41
C ALA A 106 -6.85 9.86 17.32
N ALA A 107 -5.56 10.18 17.14
CA ALA A 107 -5.07 11.55 17.00
C ALA A 107 -5.43 12.18 15.65
N LEU A 108 -5.42 11.41 14.57
CA LEU A 108 -5.75 11.87 13.22
C LEU A 108 -7.27 11.94 12.98
N GLY A 109 -8.03 11.01 13.58
CA GLY A 109 -9.46 10.81 13.33
C GLY A 109 -9.79 9.99 12.10
N PHE A 110 -8.78 9.37 11.45
CA PHE A 110 -8.93 8.56 10.24
C PHE A 110 -8.04 7.31 10.32
N PRO A 111 -8.41 6.21 9.66
CA PRO A 111 -7.59 5.01 9.61
C PRO A 111 -6.26 5.26 8.88
N ILE A 112 -5.21 4.55 9.30
CA ILE A 112 -3.86 4.67 8.75
C ILE A 112 -3.44 3.34 8.13
N GLU A 113 -3.29 3.31 6.82
CA GLU A 113 -2.90 2.13 6.05
C GLU A 113 -1.37 1.96 6.03
N VAL A 114 -0.82 0.87 6.60
CA VAL A 114 0.60 0.54 6.40
C VAL A 114 0.75 -0.14 5.05
N ILE A 115 1.35 0.56 4.08
CA ILE A 115 1.49 0.06 2.71
C ILE A 115 2.80 -0.72 2.49
N ALA A 116 2.76 -1.72 1.61
CA ALA A 116 3.95 -2.46 1.18
C ALA A 116 4.89 -1.59 0.33
N GLY A 117 6.17 -1.95 0.22
CA GLY A 117 7.14 -1.15 -0.55
C GLY A 117 6.79 -1.03 -2.03
N ARG A 118 6.28 -2.10 -2.66
CA ARG A 118 5.83 -2.05 -4.05
C ARG A 118 4.54 -1.23 -4.24
N GLU A 119 3.65 -1.21 -3.25
CA GLU A 119 2.50 -0.31 -3.28
C GLU A 119 2.93 1.16 -3.13
N GLU A 120 3.89 1.44 -2.24
CA GLU A 120 4.53 2.75 -2.15
C GLU A 120 5.11 3.18 -3.50
N ALA A 121 5.85 2.29 -4.19
CA ALA A 121 6.41 2.54 -5.51
C ALA A 121 5.32 2.80 -6.57
N ARG A 122 4.23 2.05 -6.56
CA ARG A 122 3.09 2.25 -7.47
C ARG A 122 2.48 3.65 -7.30
N LEU A 123 2.23 4.04 -6.07
CA LEU A 123 1.67 5.35 -5.74
C LEU A 123 2.63 6.49 -6.10
N ILE A 124 3.93 6.31 -5.85
CA ILE A 124 4.95 7.28 -6.27
C ILE A 124 4.93 7.46 -7.79
N TYR A 125 4.86 6.36 -8.54
CA TYR A 125 4.79 6.44 -10.00
C TYR A 125 3.53 7.17 -10.47
N ALA A 126 2.37 6.87 -9.88
CA ALA A 126 1.12 7.56 -10.20
C ALA A 126 1.26 9.08 -9.99
N GLY A 127 1.81 9.49 -8.85
CA GLY A 127 2.05 10.92 -8.55
C GLY A 127 3.05 11.57 -9.51
N ALA A 128 4.14 10.91 -9.82
CA ALA A 128 5.15 11.41 -10.76
C ALA A 128 4.57 11.52 -12.17
N ALA A 129 3.86 10.49 -12.65
CA ALA A 129 3.28 10.46 -14.00
C ALA A 129 2.24 11.56 -14.24
N HIS A 130 1.48 11.96 -13.21
CA HIS A 130 0.52 13.06 -13.30
C HIS A 130 1.16 14.46 -13.15
N SER A 131 2.43 14.53 -12.77
CA SER A 131 3.13 15.80 -12.53
C SER A 131 4.09 16.21 -13.64
N VAL A 132 4.32 15.33 -14.60
CA VAL A 132 5.20 15.60 -15.75
C VAL A 132 4.41 15.53 -17.05
N PRO A 133 4.84 16.23 -18.11
CA PRO A 133 4.16 16.19 -19.41
C PRO A 133 3.98 14.74 -19.89
N ALA A 134 2.86 14.48 -20.55
CA ALA A 134 2.60 13.16 -21.11
C ALA A 134 3.70 12.76 -22.11
N SER A 135 4.15 11.51 -22.05
CA SER A 135 5.10 10.93 -22.98
C SER A 135 4.67 9.51 -23.33
N SER A 136 4.86 9.10 -24.55
CA SER A 136 4.64 7.72 -24.99
C SER A 136 5.79 6.79 -24.58
N GLY A 137 6.94 7.37 -24.25
CA GLY A 137 8.14 6.64 -23.83
C GLY A 137 8.07 6.10 -22.40
N LYS A 138 8.95 5.15 -22.14
CA LYS A 138 9.12 4.63 -20.78
C LYS A 138 9.89 5.63 -19.90
N ARG A 139 9.52 5.70 -18.64
CA ARG A 139 10.19 6.53 -17.63
C ARG A 139 10.69 5.69 -16.48
N LEU A 140 11.92 5.96 -16.06
CA LEU A 140 12.46 5.51 -14.79
C LEU A 140 12.15 6.59 -13.73
N VAL A 141 11.43 6.23 -12.68
CA VAL A 141 11.24 7.10 -11.49
C VAL A 141 12.06 6.52 -10.35
N VAL A 142 12.84 7.39 -9.70
CA VAL A 142 13.65 7.04 -8.52
C VAL A 142 13.25 7.94 -7.37
N ASP A 143 12.81 7.35 -6.26
CA ASP A 143 12.44 8.06 -5.03
C ASP A 143 13.36 7.63 -3.87
N ILE A 144 14.31 8.47 -3.50
CA ILE A 144 15.21 8.21 -2.37
C ILE A 144 14.54 8.73 -1.10
N GLY A 145 13.84 7.83 -0.41
CA GLY A 145 13.23 8.10 0.88
C GLY A 145 14.20 8.09 2.06
N GLY A 146 13.67 8.18 3.28
CA GLY A 146 14.49 8.16 4.48
C GLY A 146 15.11 6.80 4.81
N GLY A 147 14.37 5.71 4.59
CA GLY A 147 14.78 4.34 4.91
C GLY A 147 14.72 3.36 3.74
N SER A 148 14.09 3.74 2.64
CA SER A 148 14.00 2.96 1.40
C SER A 148 14.22 3.84 0.19
N THR A 149 14.44 3.21 -0.96
CA THR A 149 14.47 3.85 -2.27
C THR A 149 13.61 3.02 -3.21
N GLU A 150 12.65 3.66 -3.83
CA GLU A 150 11.73 3.08 -4.78
C GLU A 150 12.23 3.32 -6.20
N PHE A 151 12.20 2.26 -7.02
CA PHE A 151 12.57 2.26 -8.43
C PHE A 151 11.38 1.82 -9.25
N ILE A 152 10.96 2.62 -10.22
CA ILE A 152 9.80 2.30 -11.04
C ILE A 152 10.09 2.59 -12.51
N ILE A 153 9.88 1.61 -13.38
CA ILE A 153 9.78 1.86 -14.81
C ILE A 153 8.30 1.76 -15.18
N GLY A 154 7.79 2.74 -15.87
CA GLY A 154 6.41 2.73 -16.36
C GLY A 154 6.25 3.50 -17.65
N SER A 155 5.08 3.39 -18.25
CA SER A 155 4.68 4.12 -19.46
C SER A 155 3.30 4.72 -19.23
N HIS A 156 3.10 5.97 -19.64
CA HIS A 156 1.91 6.74 -19.30
C HIS A 156 1.67 6.73 -17.78
N TYR A 157 0.53 6.24 -17.33
CA TYR A 157 0.18 6.13 -15.91
C TYR A 157 0.35 4.71 -15.34
N THR A 158 0.85 3.77 -16.15
CA THR A 158 0.94 2.35 -15.78
C THR A 158 2.37 1.96 -15.43
N PRO A 159 2.64 1.52 -14.19
CA PRO A 159 3.94 0.96 -13.84
C PRO A 159 4.14 -0.41 -14.51
N ILE A 160 5.35 -0.67 -15.01
CA ILE A 160 5.77 -1.91 -15.67
C ILE A 160 6.67 -2.74 -14.76
N LYS A 161 7.62 -2.06 -14.08
CA LYS A 161 8.53 -2.65 -13.10
C LYS A 161 8.53 -1.78 -11.85
N MET A 162 8.52 -2.40 -10.69
CA MET A 162 8.50 -1.70 -9.41
C MET A 162 9.31 -2.47 -8.38
N GLU A 163 10.24 -1.80 -7.72
CA GLU A 163 10.98 -2.36 -6.59
C GLU A 163 11.17 -1.31 -5.51
N SER A 164 11.24 -1.77 -4.27
CA SER A 164 11.58 -0.96 -3.10
C SER A 164 12.78 -1.59 -2.39
N LEU A 165 13.91 -0.90 -2.37
CA LEU A 165 15.14 -1.36 -1.76
C LEU A 165 15.34 -0.70 -0.40
N TYR A 166 15.89 -1.45 0.58
CA TYR A 166 16.12 -0.96 1.94
C TYR A 166 17.38 -0.07 2.05
N ILE A 167 17.49 0.89 1.17
CA ILE A 167 18.52 1.95 1.19
C ILE A 167 17.83 3.32 1.20
N GLY A 168 18.10 4.16 2.19
CA GLY A 168 17.48 5.47 2.29
C GLY A 168 18.45 6.50 2.85
N CYS A 169 18.23 7.78 2.56
CA CYS A 169 19.17 8.85 2.90
C CYS A 169 19.44 8.98 4.40
N VAL A 170 18.45 8.71 5.27
CA VAL A 170 18.62 8.77 6.73
C VAL A 170 19.41 7.58 7.24
N SER A 171 18.99 6.36 6.88
CA SER A 171 19.66 5.13 7.31
C SER A 171 21.11 5.07 6.82
N HIS A 172 21.35 5.49 5.58
CA HIS A 172 22.67 5.51 4.96
C HIS A 172 23.60 6.56 5.58
N SER A 173 23.06 7.78 5.83
CA SER A 173 23.84 8.82 6.54
C SER A 173 24.26 8.38 7.94
N ARG A 174 23.36 7.72 8.69
CA ARG A 174 23.69 7.20 10.03
C ARG A 174 24.74 6.08 10.01
N ALA A 175 24.71 5.24 8.99
CA ALA A 175 25.62 4.10 8.89
C ALA A 175 27.03 4.50 8.47
N PHE A 176 27.18 5.41 7.51
CA PHE A 176 28.45 5.72 6.87
C PHE A 176 29.04 7.07 7.24
N PHE A 177 28.22 8.04 7.69
CA PHE A 177 28.65 9.41 7.99
C PHE A 177 28.30 9.84 9.43
N PRO A 178 28.75 9.10 10.44
CA PRO A 178 28.48 9.45 11.83
C PRO A 178 29.05 10.84 12.15
N ALA A 179 28.31 11.66 12.90
CA ALA A 179 28.62 13.05 13.19
C ALA A 179 28.80 13.95 11.95
N GLY A 180 28.40 13.46 10.76
CA GLY A 180 28.49 14.21 9.50
C GLY A 180 29.89 14.26 8.89
N ASN A 181 30.86 13.48 9.37
CA ASN A 181 32.20 13.39 8.78
C ASN A 181 32.17 12.67 7.43
N VAL A 182 32.85 13.22 6.46
CA VAL A 182 32.92 12.73 5.08
C VAL A 182 34.36 12.79 4.60
N ASP A 183 34.85 11.66 4.12
CA ASP A 183 36.10 11.54 3.41
C ASP A 183 35.92 10.65 2.16
N GLU A 184 36.97 10.47 1.40
CA GLU A 184 36.93 9.67 0.17
C GLU A 184 36.61 8.18 0.46
N TYR A 185 37.15 7.67 1.57
CA TYR A 185 36.94 6.27 1.97
C TYR A 185 35.49 6.03 2.39
N THR A 186 34.95 6.83 3.29
CA THR A 186 33.57 6.68 3.79
C THR A 186 32.54 6.89 2.67
N MET A 187 32.79 7.87 1.78
CA MET A 187 31.94 8.08 0.61
C MET A 187 31.98 6.86 -0.32
N ARG A 188 33.16 6.32 -0.60
CA ARG A 188 33.28 5.11 -1.43
C ARG A 188 32.59 3.90 -0.82
N GLN A 189 32.71 3.69 0.50
CA GLN A 189 32.01 2.60 1.19
C GLN A 189 30.49 2.76 1.10
N ALA A 190 29.98 3.98 1.26
CA ALA A 190 28.57 4.27 1.13
C ALA A 190 28.03 4.01 -0.29
N GLU A 191 28.78 4.45 -1.31
CA GLU A 191 28.43 4.16 -2.72
C GLU A 191 28.42 2.66 -2.99
N LEU A 192 29.43 1.90 -2.57
CA LEU A 192 29.51 0.45 -2.77
C LEU A 192 28.38 -0.28 -2.08
N ALA A 193 28.00 0.14 -0.86
CA ALA A 193 26.88 -0.44 -0.15
C ALA A 193 25.55 -0.21 -0.87
N ALA A 194 25.32 0.98 -1.41
CA ALA A 194 24.14 1.27 -2.21
C ALA A 194 24.15 0.51 -3.54
N SER A 195 25.30 0.48 -4.24
CA SER A 195 25.48 -0.28 -5.47
C SER A 195 25.12 -1.76 -5.30
N ARG A 196 25.58 -2.39 -4.24
CA ARG A 196 25.28 -3.80 -3.94
C ARG A 196 23.77 -4.09 -3.91
N GLU A 197 22.98 -3.21 -3.30
CA GLU A 197 21.54 -3.38 -3.24
C GLU A 197 20.90 -3.11 -4.62
N ILE A 198 21.37 -2.10 -5.37
CA ILE A 198 20.82 -1.74 -6.68
C ILE A 198 21.17 -2.81 -7.75
N GLN A 199 22.30 -3.48 -7.65
CA GLN A 199 22.70 -4.56 -8.57
C GLN A 199 21.66 -5.67 -8.69
N ILE A 200 20.89 -5.92 -7.63
CA ILE A 200 19.82 -6.95 -7.63
C ILE A 200 18.80 -6.70 -8.75
N ILE A 201 18.55 -5.43 -9.07
CA ILE A 201 17.54 -5.03 -10.05
C ILE A 201 18.15 -4.53 -11.38
N SER A 202 19.43 -4.18 -11.40
CA SER A 202 20.03 -3.38 -12.47
C SER A 202 19.93 -4.04 -13.85
N ALA A 203 20.21 -5.33 -13.96
CA ALA A 203 20.17 -6.06 -15.23
C ALA A 203 18.75 -6.08 -15.83
N ASP A 204 17.73 -6.34 -15.01
CA ASP A 204 16.33 -6.41 -15.45
C ASP A 204 15.78 -5.02 -15.80
N TYR A 205 16.19 -4.00 -15.06
CA TYR A 205 15.80 -2.60 -15.34
C TYR A 205 16.45 -2.09 -16.63
N LYS A 206 17.76 -2.29 -16.82
CA LYS A 206 18.45 -1.93 -18.07
C LYS A 206 17.87 -2.66 -19.28
N LYS A 207 17.52 -3.93 -19.15
CA LYS A 207 16.85 -4.69 -20.22
C LYS A 207 15.47 -4.13 -20.56
N THR A 208 14.72 -3.66 -19.56
CA THR A 208 13.40 -3.02 -19.76
C THR A 208 13.55 -1.68 -20.47
N GLY A 209 14.59 -0.93 -20.13
CA GLY A 209 14.95 0.37 -20.69
C GLY A 209 13.97 1.50 -20.36
N TRP A 210 14.42 2.72 -20.51
CA TRP A 210 13.66 3.96 -20.34
C TRP A 210 14.24 5.06 -21.22
N GLU A 211 13.45 6.08 -21.51
CA GLU A 211 13.86 7.26 -22.29
C GLU A 211 14.13 8.49 -21.40
N GLN A 212 13.47 8.54 -20.25
CA GLN A 212 13.61 9.64 -19.29
C GLN A 212 13.78 9.06 -17.87
N ALA A 213 14.73 9.63 -17.09
CA ALA A 213 14.87 9.34 -15.68
C ALA A 213 14.41 10.54 -14.84
N ILE A 214 13.61 10.28 -13.79
CA ILE A 214 12.96 11.29 -12.95
C ILE A 214 13.22 10.98 -11.49
N GLY A 215 13.71 11.95 -10.73
CA GLY A 215 13.80 11.92 -9.28
C GLY A 215 12.58 12.56 -8.63
N SER A 216 11.83 11.82 -7.82
CA SER A 216 10.55 12.30 -7.25
C SER A 216 10.65 12.70 -5.78
N SER A 217 11.77 12.47 -5.12
CA SER A 217 11.90 12.67 -3.67
C SER A 217 12.38 14.06 -3.27
N GLY A 218 12.25 14.34 -1.99
CA GLY A 218 12.92 15.50 -1.39
C GLY A 218 14.44 15.42 -1.43
N THR A 219 15.03 14.22 -1.55
CA THR A 219 16.47 14.01 -1.74
C THR A 219 16.87 14.41 -3.15
N ALA A 220 16.19 13.91 -4.18
CA ALA A 220 16.45 14.25 -5.57
C ALA A 220 16.36 15.77 -5.80
N ARG A 221 15.30 16.42 -5.31
CA ARG A 221 15.14 17.88 -5.43
C ARG A 221 16.22 18.66 -4.72
N ALA A 222 16.62 18.24 -3.52
CA ALA A 222 17.70 18.92 -2.80
C ALA A 222 19.04 18.80 -3.53
N LEU A 223 19.33 17.64 -4.14
CA LEU A 223 20.53 17.45 -4.96
C LEU A 223 20.48 18.31 -6.23
N ALA A 224 19.33 18.36 -6.90
CA ALA A 224 19.15 19.22 -8.07
C ALA A 224 19.33 20.70 -7.72
N GLU A 225 18.65 21.20 -6.69
CA GLU A 225 18.79 22.59 -6.23
C GLU A 225 20.26 22.95 -5.92
N LEU A 226 21.01 22.03 -5.30
CA LEU A 226 22.43 22.25 -4.99
C LEU A 226 23.28 22.26 -6.25
N VAL A 227 23.07 21.32 -7.16
CA VAL A 227 23.85 21.22 -8.41
C VAL A 227 23.59 22.43 -9.32
N GLU A 228 22.32 22.83 -9.45
CA GLU A 228 21.89 23.98 -10.23
C GLU A 228 22.43 25.31 -9.67
N ALA A 229 22.14 25.57 -8.39
CA ALA A 229 22.48 26.86 -7.77
C ALA A 229 24.00 27.14 -7.70
N ASN A 230 24.82 26.08 -7.70
CA ASN A 230 26.26 26.20 -7.64
C ASN A 230 26.94 25.99 -9.01
N GLY A 231 26.18 25.89 -10.10
CA GLY A 231 26.71 25.72 -11.46
C GLY A 231 27.51 24.42 -11.63
N PHE A 232 27.08 23.33 -10.97
CA PHE A 232 27.79 22.07 -11.02
C PHE A 232 27.40 21.21 -12.21
N ASN A 233 26.29 21.47 -12.90
CA ASN A 233 25.92 20.79 -14.14
C ASN A 233 26.90 21.15 -15.30
N ASP A 234 26.86 20.35 -16.34
CA ASP A 234 27.59 20.65 -17.57
C ASP A 234 26.94 21.81 -18.34
N ALA A 235 27.73 22.45 -19.21
CA ALA A 235 27.25 23.55 -20.02
C ALA A 235 26.01 23.13 -20.86
N GLY A 236 24.94 23.93 -20.78
CA GLY A 236 23.69 23.67 -21.46
C GLY A 236 22.64 22.92 -20.61
N ILE A 237 23.01 22.37 -19.45
CA ILE A 237 22.07 21.74 -18.52
C ILE A 237 21.73 22.75 -17.42
N THR A 238 20.55 23.36 -17.49
CA THR A 238 20.09 24.39 -16.55
C THR A 238 19.26 23.82 -15.40
N HIS A 239 18.65 22.66 -15.58
CA HIS A 239 17.78 22.01 -14.60
C HIS A 239 18.20 20.55 -14.38
N GLY A 240 17.73 19.95 -13.28
CA GLY A 240 17.96 18.55 -12.97
C GLY A 240 19.38 18.23 -12.51
N ILE A 241 19.74 16.97 -12.62
CA ILE A 241 20.99 16.41 -12.07
C ILE A 241 21.76 15.70 -13.18
N SER A 242 22.94 16.21 -13.53
CA SER A 242 23.87 15.49 -14.42
C SER A 242 24.86 14.65 -13.61
N ARG A 243 25.42 13.61 -14.23
CA ARG A 243 26.50 12.80 -13.65
C ARG A 243 27.67 13.66 -13.18
N ALA A 244 28.12 14.57 -14.02
CA ALA A 244 29.20 15.48 -13.69
C ALA A 244 28.83 16.41 -12.54
N GLY A 245 27.57 16.86 -12.45
CA GLY A 245 27.06 17.66 -11.34
C GLY A 245 27.17 16.96 -9.99
N LEU A 246 26.77 15.68 -9.93
CA LEU A 246 26.91 14.85 -8.72
C LEU A 246 28.39 14.66 -8.33
N GLU A 247 29.26 14.40 -9.29
CA GLU A 247 30.69 14.23 -9.02
C GLU A 247 31.36 15.53 -8.53
N ARG A 248 30.91 16.70 -8.99
CA ARG A 248 31.36 17.99 -8.47
C ARG A 248 30.85 18.24 -7.05
N LEU A 249 29.60 17.91 -6.77
CA LEU A 249 29.01 17.99 -5.44
C LEU A 249 29.72 17.04 -4.46
N LYS A 250 30.02 15.80 -4.87
CA LYS A 250 30.81 14.83 -4.10
C LYS A 250 32.18 15.39 -3.72
N ARG A 251 32.91 15.94 -4.68
CA ARG A 251 34.23 16.55 -4.42
C ARG A 251 34.13 17.72 -3.45
N ALA A 252 33.13 18.59 -3.58
CA ALA A 252 32.88 19.69 -2.66
C ALA A 252 32.62 19.20 -1.23
N LEU A 253 31.84 18.11 -1.09
CA LEU A 253 31.54 17.54 0.21
C LEU A 253 32.75 16.88 0.88
N ILE A 254 33.54 16.11 0.14
CA ILE A 254 34.80 15.51 0.62
C ILE A 254 35.77 16.60 1.05
N LYS A 255 35.92 17.68 0.25
CA LYS A 255 36.78 18.82 0.58
C LYS A 255 36.34 19.55 1.85
N ALA A 256 35.04 19.55 2.17
CA ALA A 256 34.52 20.16 3.40
C ALA A 256 34.77 19.28 4.64
N GLU A 257 35.12 18.00 4.48
CA GLU A 257 35.38 16.98 5.52
C GLU A 257 34.20 16.71 6.46
N ASN A 258 33.23 17.60 6.52
CA ASN A 258 32.03 17.46 7.35
C ASN A 258 30.85 18.20 6.71
N VAL A 259 29.67 17.58 6.67
CA VAL A 259 28.46 18.15 6.08
C VAL A 259 28.06 19.48 6.69
N ASN A 260 28.36 19.73 7.97
CA ASN A 260 28.06 20.99 8.65
C ASN A 260 29.02 22.13 8.25
N ARG A 261 30.17 21.82 7.65
CA ARG A 261 31.13 22.80 7.14
C ARG A 261 30.91 23.15 5.68
N LEU A 262 30.05 22.41 4.99
CA LEU A 262 29.77 22.64 3.58
C LEU A 262 29.03 23.98 3.40
N LYS A 263 29.61 24.85 2.58
CA LYS A 263 29.04 26.16 2.26
C LYS A 263 28.66 26.19 0.78
N LEU A 264 27.42 25.85 0.50
CA LEU A 264 26.82 25.87 -0.84
C LEU A 264 25.55 26.70 -0.85
N ILE A 265 25.28 27.36 -1.98
CA ILE A 265 24.02 28.05 -2.23
C ILE A 265 22.92 27.00 -2.23
N ALA A 266 21.71 27.34 -1.75
CA ALA A 266 20.54 26.48 -1.65
C ALA A 266 20.64 25.29 -0.67
N LEU A 267 21.71 25.19 0.13
CA LEU A 267 21.79 24.13 1.15
C LEU A 267 20.87 24.45 2.34
N LYS A 268 19.76 23.72 2.43
CA LYS A 268 18.77 23.88 3.50
C LYS A 268 19.22 23.15 4.78
N PRO A 269 19.04 23.75 5.99
CA PRO A 269 19.48 23.15 7.25
C PRO A 269 18.88 21.76 7.55
N ASP A 270 17.63 21.53 7.16
CA ASP A 270 16.96 20.24 7.35
C ASP A 270 17.48 19.13 6.43
N ARG A 271 18.27 19.47 5.40
CA ARG A 271 18.89 18.53 4.46
C ARG A 271 20.32 18.14 4.82
N ILE A 272 21.01 18.97 5.58
CA ILE A 272 22.42 18.73 5.97
C ILE A 272 22.62 17.31 6.54
N PRO A 273 21.82 16.84 7.50
CA PRO A 273 22.06 15.52 8.14
C PRO A 273 21.91 14.32 7.20
N VAL A 274 21.23 14.49 6.07
CA VAL A 274 20.89 13.39 5.14
C VAL A 274 21.56 13.55 3.77
N LEU A 275 22.31 14.62 3.57
CA LEU A 275 22.90 14.97 2.26
C LEU A 275 23.90 13.92 1.78
N ALA A 276 24.86 13.52 2.62
CA ALA A 276 25.92 12.59 2.23
C ALA A 276 25.36 11.20 1.86
N GLY A 277 24.40 10.68 2.66
CA GLY A 277 23.73 9.42 2.35
C GLY A 277 22.85 9.50 1.10
N GLY A 278 22.14 10.61 0.91
CA GLY A 278 21.34 10.82 -0.30
C GLY A 278 22.18 10.92 -1.56
N LEU A 279 23.32 11.63 -1.49
CA LEU A 279 24.26 11.78 -2.58
C LEU A 279 24.91 10.45 -2.95
N SER A 280 25.38 9.65 -1.97
CA SER A 280 26.00 8.35 -2.23
C SER A 280 25.04 7.34 -2.88
N ILE A 281 23.75 7.35 -2.48
CA ILE A 281 22.73 6.53 -3.12
C ILE A 281 22.47 7.00 -4.56
N MET A 282 22.34 8.32 -4.80
CA MET A 282 22.10 8.83 -6.15
C MET A 282 23.29 8.53 -7.09
N LEU A 283 24.52 8.64 -6.61
CA LEU A 283 25.73 8.24 -7.37
C LEU A 283 25.69 6.76 -7.74
N ALA A 284 25.29 5.90 -6.80
CA ALA A 284 25.13 4.47 -7.06
C ALA A 284 24.01 4.20 -8.09
N VAL A 285 22.90 4.94 -8.04
CA VAL A 285 21.84 4.86 -9.08
C VAL A 285 22.38 5.17 -10.46
N PHE A 286 23.13 6.28 -10.59
CA PHE A 286 23.73 6.69 -11.86
C PHE A 286 24.70 5.63 -12.38
N ASN A 287 25.52 5.03 -11.50
CA ASN A 287 26.51 4.03 -11.88
C ASN A 287 25.89 2.69 -12.25
N GLU A 288 24.98 2.17 -11.44
CA GLU A 288 24.42 0.81 -11.63
C GLU A 288 23.37 0.75 -12.76
N LEU A 289 22.67 1.85 -13.00
CA LEU A 289 21.64 1.92 -14.03
C LEU A 289 22.10 2.66 -15.31
N ASP A 290 23.36 3.09 -15.39
CA ASP A 290 23.93 3.84 -16.52
C ASP A 290 23.13 5.12 -16.84
N VAL A 291 22.67 5.81 -15.80
CA VAL A 291 21.93 7.07 -15.94
C VAL A 291 22.91 8.24 -16.11
N GLU A 292 22.68 9.10 -17.10
CA GLU A 292 23.50 10.28 -17.34
C GLU A 292 22.85 11.57 -16.83
N TYR A 293 21.52 11.59 -16.79
CA TYR A 293 20.73 12.74 -16.37
C TYR A 293 19.44 12.31 -15.69
N VAL A 294 19.08 13.03 -14.62
CA VAL A 294 17.81 12.87 -13.90
C VAL A 294 17.11 14.23 -13.84
N ASP A 295 15.92 14.29 -14.36
CA ASP A 295 15.00 15.39 -14.13
C ASP A 295 14.33 15.27 -12.75
N THR A 296 13.69 16.32 -12.24
CA THR A 296 13.01 16.25 -10.95
C THR A 296 11.56 16.66 -11.04
N THR A 297 10.73 16.04 -10.17
CA THR A 297 9.32 16.37 -10.05
C THR A 297 8.90 16.57 -8.61
N ASP A 298 7.87 17.38 -8.39
CA ASP A 298 7.18 17.52 -7.11
C ASP A 298 6.15 16.40 -6.87
N GLY A 299 5.72 15.74 -7.95
CA GLY A 299 4.83 14.60 -7.89
C GLY A 299 5.51 13.38 -7.29
N ALA A 300 4.97 12.91 -6.18
CA ALA A 300 5.46 11.77 -5.42
C ALA A 300 4.28 11.04 -4.75
N LEU A 301 4.57 10.24 -3.72
CA LEU A 301 3.61 9.42 -2.97
C LEU A 301 2.28 10.14 -2.69
N ARG A 302 2.30 11.34 -2.17
CA ARG A 302 1.08 12.05 -1.73
C ARG A 302 0.10 12.32 -2.87
N LEU A 303 0.62 12.81 -4.00
CA LEU A 303 -0.21 13.06 -5.17
C LEU A 303 -0.74 11.75 -5.75
N GLY A 304 0.10 10.69 -5.75
CA GLY A 304 -0.33 9.36 -6.15
C GLY A 304 -1.42 8.79 -5.25
N VAL A 305 -1.36 9.04 -3.94
CA VAL A 305 -2.44 8.66 -3.00
C VAL A 305 -3.74 9.39 -3.35
N LEU A 306 -3.70 10.67 -3.70
CA LEU A 306 -4.90 11.42 -4.12
C LEU A 306 -5.50 10.86 -5.42
N TYR A 307 -4.66 10.56 -6.43
CA TYR A 307 -5.16 9.97 -7.68
C TYR A 307 -5.68 8.54 -7.50
N ASP A 308 -5.09 7.75 -6.61
CA ASP A 308 -5.60 6.43 -6.26
C ASP A 308 -6.95 6.52 -5.52
N LEU A 309 -7.09 7.47 -4.61
CA LEU A 309 -8.34 7.74 -3.91
C LEU A 309 -9.45 8.20 -4.90
N LEU A 310 -9.10 9.06 -5.84
CA LEU A 310 -10.00 9.47 -6.92
C LEU A 310 -10.43 8.26 -7.77
N GLY A 311 -9.49 7.37 -8.13
CA GLY A 311 -9.78 6.13 -8.86
C GLY A 311 -10.73 5.20 -8.12
N ARG A 312 -10.59 5.08 -6.80
CA ARG A 312 -11.52 4.30 -5.96
C ARG A 312 -12.96 4.84 -6.05
N SER A 313 -13.13 6.15 -6.02
CA SER A 313 -14.46 6.80 -6.13
C SER A 313 -15.07 6.69 -7.53
N GLN A 314 -14.27 6.56 -8.58
CA GLN A 314 -14.69 6.48 -9.99
C GLN A 314 -14.81 5.02 -10.50
N HIS A 315 -14.91 4.03 -9.64
CA HIS A 315 -15.02 2.59 -9.98
C HIS A 315 -13.79 2.03 -10.71
N GLN A 316 -12.64 2.66 -10.57
CA GLN A 316 -11.34 2.18 -11.06
C GLN A 316 -10.45 1.72 -9.90
N ASP A 317 -11.05 0.98 -8.96
CA ASP A 317 -10.32 0.50 -7.78
C ASP A 317 -9.22 -0.49 -8.18
N MET A 318 -7.97 -0.11 -7.89
CA MET A 318 -6.80 -0.93 -8.18
C MET A 318 -6.87 -2.29 -7.50
N ARG A 319 -7.53 -2.42 -6.35
CA ARG A 319 -7.72 -3.69 -5.64
C ARG A 319 -8.49 -4.69 -6.50
N THR A 320 -9.57 -4.24 -7.13
CA THR A 320 -10.35 -5.08 -8.05
C THR A 320 -9.53 -5.52 -9.26
N ILE A 321 -8.76 -4.60 -9.86
CA ILE A 321 -7.85 -4.91 -10.98
C ILE A 321 -6.81 -5.95 -10.54
N THR A 322 -6.27 -5.82 -9.35
CA THR A 322 -5.31 -6.76 -8.76
C THR A 322 -5.93 -8.14 -8.58
N VAL A 323 -7.13 -8.24 -8.01
CA VAL A 323 -7.86 -9.50 -7.82
C VAL A 323 -8.10 -10.19 -9.17
N GLU A 324 -8.56 -9.46 -10.18
CA GLU A 324 -8.73 -10.00 -11.53
C GLU A 324 -7.40 -10.49 -12.15
N GLY A 325 -6.31 -9.77 -11.89
CA GLY A 325 -4.96 -10.18 -12.28
C GLY A 325 -4.56 -11.51 -11.65
N PHE A 326 -4.84 -11.69 -10.37
CA PHE A 326 -4.60 -12.93 -9.64
C PHE A 326 -5.49 -14.07 -10.13
N MET A 327 -6.77 -13.83 -10.39
CA MET A 327 -7.66 -14.83 -10.98
C MET A 327 -7.11 -15.37 -12.30
N ARG A 328 -6.61 -14.49 -13.18
CA ARG A 328 -5.97 -14.90 -14.45
C ARG A 328 -4.67 -15.67 -14.20
N ARG A 329 -3.79 -15.15 -13.32
CA ARG A 329 -2.47 -15.75 -13.04
C ARG A 329 -2.57 -17.16 -12.48
N TYR A 330 -3.55 -17.42 -11.62
CA TYR A 330 -3.73 -18.70 -10.94
C TYR A 330 -4.81 -19.59 -11.56
N GLY A 331 -5.37 -19.18 -12.70
CA GLY A 331 -6.35 -20.00 -13.45
C GLY A 331 -7.66 -20.26 -12.68
N VAL A 332 -8.17 -19.25 -11.96
CA VAL A 332 -9.39 -19.38 -11.16
C VAL A 332 -10.61 -19.64 -12.05
N ASP A 333 -11.46 -20.58 -11.64
CA ASP A 333 -12.80 -20.78 -12.21
C ASP A 333 -13.69 -19.56 -11.91
N ARG A 334 -13.78 -18.66 -12.90
CA ARG A 334 -14.51 -17.38 -12.77
C ARG A 334 -15.99 -17.59 -12.50
N ALA A 335 -16.60 -18.62 -13.10
CA ALA A 335 -18.00 -18.91 -12.90
C ALA A 335 -18.26 -19.36 -11.45
N GLN A 336 -17.37 -20.21 -10.91
CA GLN A 336 -17.47 -20.66 -9.52
C GLN A 336 -17.23 -19.49 -8.54
N ALA A 337 -16.22 -18.69 -8.77
CA ALA A 337 -15.94 -17.51 -7.96
C ALA A 337 -17.11 -16.52 -7.95
N GLY A 338 -17.74 -16.29 -9.10
CA GLY A 338 -18.93 -15.45 -9.25
C GLY A 338 -20.11 -15.99 -8.45
N ARG A 339 -20.47 -17.29 -8.62
CA ARG A 339 -21.54 -17.92 -7.85
C ARG A 339 -21.38 -17.76 -6.34
N ILE A 340 -20.16 -18.04 -5.86
CA ILE A 340 -19.88 -17.93 -4.41
C ILE A 340 -19.94 -16.47 -3.97
N GLY A 341 -19.37 -15.53 -4.72
CA GLY A 341 -19.35 -14.12 -4.37
C GLY A 341 -20.76 -13.51 -4.31
N GLU A 342 -21.56 -13.75 -5.35
CA GLU A 342 -22.94 -13.26 -5.42
C GLU A 342 -23.80 -13.82 -4.28
N LEU A 343 -23.66 -15.13 -4.00
CA LEU A 343 -24.42 -15.78 -2.94
C LEU A 343 -23.97 -15.31 -1.54
N ALA A 344 -22.67 -15.16 -1.32
CA ALA A 344 -22.13 -14.66 -0.05
C ALA A 344 -22.60 -13.23 0.25
N VAL A 345 -22.58 -12.35 -0.76
CA VAL A 345 -23.09 -10.98 -0.64
C VAL A 345 -24.59 -10.98 -0.36
N ARG A 346 -25.36 -11.81 -1.06
CA ARG A 346 -26.81 -11.94 -0.82
C ARG A 346 -27.12 -12.38 0.61
N PHE A 347 -26.35 -13.31 1.19
CA PHE A 347 -26.50 -13.71 2.58
C PHE A 347 -26.11 -12.59 3.54
N TYR A 348 -25.03 -11.90 3.25
CA TYR A 348 -24.59 -10.78 4.08
C TYR A 348 -25.61 -9.63 4.10
N ASP A 349 -26.27 -9.39 2.97
CA ASP A 349 -27.33 -8.38 2.85
C ASP A 349 -28.58 -8.67 3.68
N GLN A 350 -28.79 -9.93 4.08
CA GLN A 350 -29.88 -10.34 4.96
C GLN A 350 -29.54 -10.18 6.45
N LEU A 351 -28.24 -10.02 6.79
CA LEU A 351 -27.85 -9.83 8.19
C LEU A 351 -28.19 -8.40 8.65
N ASP A 352 -28.52 -8.29 9.94
CA ASP A 352 -28.87 -7.02 10.58
C ASP A 352 -27.61 -6.21 10.88
N GLU A 353 -27.02 -5.66 9.84
CA GLU A 353 -25.83 -4.78 9.90
C GLU A 353 -26.23 -3.38 9.44
N PRO A 354 -25.65 -2.31 10.02
CA PRO A 354 -25.91 -0.93 9.58
C PRO A 354 -25.61 -0.74 8.08
N ASP A 355 -26.49 -0.04 7.37
CA ASP A 355 -26.27 0.28 5.95
C ASP A 355 -25.41 1.55 5.83
N ASP A 356 -24.11 1.37 6.08
CA ASP A 356 -23.08 2.41 6.04
C ASP A 356 -21.97 2.07 5.03
N GLU A 357 -20.94 2.90 4.98
CA GLU A 357 -19.77 2.68 4.10
C GLU A 357 -19.05 1.37 4.43
N ARG A 358 -19.04 0.95 5.71
CA ARG A 358 -18.44 -0.31 6.13
C ARG A 358 -19.19 -1.51 5.52
N ARG A 359 -20.49 -1.44 5.41
CA ARG A 359 -21.28 -2.49 4.76
C ARG A 359 -20.95 -2.61 3.27
N LYS A 360 -20.77 -1.47 2.59
CA LYS A 360 -20.33 -1.46 1.18
C LYS A 360 -18.94 -2.08 1.02
N GLU A 361 -18.02 -1.70 1.89
CA GLU A 361 -16.68 -2.26 1.90
C GLU A 361 -16.70 -3.77 2.18
N ASN A 362 -17.49 -4.24 3.14
CA ASN A 362 -17.65 -5.65 3.47
C ASN A 362 -18.13 -6.48 2.26
N ARG A 363 -19.05 -5.95 1.46
CA ARG A 363 -19.47 -6.59 0.20
C ARG A 363 -18.31 -6.76 -0.78
N MET A 364 -17.45 -5.76 -0.91
CA MET A 364 -16.25 -5.85 -1.76
C MET A 364 -15.29 -6.93 -1.23
N PHE A 365 -15.02 -6.95 0.08
CA PHE A 365 -14.15 -7.96 0.67
C PHE A 365 -14.68 -9.40 0.49
N LEU A 366 -15.98 -9.61 0.59
CA LEU A 366 -16.61 -10.89 0.26
C LEU A 366 -16.39 -11.29 -1.19
N GLY A 367 -16.58 -10.35 -2.13
CA GLY A 367 -16.34 -10.58 -3.55
C GLY A 367 -14.88 -10.93 -3.83
N TRP A 368 -13.93 -10.20 -3.27
CA TRP A 368 -12.49 -10.47 -3.43
C TRP A 368 -12.08 -11.79 -2.77
N ALA A 369 -12.61 -12.11 -1.59
CA ALA A 369 -12.33 -13.38 -0.92
C ALA A 369 -12.89 -14.55 -1.73
N ALA A 370 -14.10 -14.43 -2.28
CA ALA A 370 -14.69 -15.42 -3.18
C ALA A 370 -13.87 -15.58 -4.47
N ALA A 371 -13.33 -14.50 -5.03
CA ALA A 371 -12.48 -14.54 -6.22
C ALA A 371 -11.13 -15.25 -5.95
N LEU A 372 -10.60 -15.13 -4.72
CA LEU A 372 -9.26 -15.62 -4.37
C LEU A 372 -9.26 -16.93 -3.56
N HIS A 373 -10.43 -17.47 -3.18
CA HIS A 373 -10.50 -18.61 -2.27
C HIS A 373 -9.84 -19.89 -2.81
N GLU A 374 -9.77 -20.06 -4.14
CA GLU A 374 -9.21 -21.23 -4.80
C GLU A 374 -7.86 -21.02 -5.48
N ILE A 375 -7.21 -19.86 -5.36
CA ILE A 375 -5.89 -19.61 -6.01
C ILE A 375 -4.81 -20.60 -5.57
N GLY A 376 -4.96 -21.20 -4.38
CA GLY A 376 -4.05 -22.22 -3.86
C GLY A 376 -4.18 -23.60 -4.52
N LEU A 377 -5.22 -23.85 -5.32
CA LEU A 377 -5.34 -25.07 -6.13
C LEU A 377 -4.19 -25.19 -7.13
N SER A 378 -3.60 -24.07 -7.54
CA SER A 378 -2.39 -24.03 -8.38
C SER A 378 -1.16 -24.64 -7.70
N ILE A 379 -1.17 -24.77 -6.37
CA ILE A 379 -0.10 -25.40 -5.58
C ILE A 379 -0.48 -26.85 -5.25
N SER A 380 -1.64 -27.06 -4.63
CA SER A 380 -2.14 -28.40 -4.26
C SER A 380 -3.62 -28.37 -3.94
N HIS A 381 -4.33 -29.45 -4.31
CA HIS A 381 -5.72 -29.64 -3.92
C HIS A 381 -5.83 -29.88 -2.39
N SER A 382 -4.85 -30.55 -1.79
CA SER A 382 -4.83 -30.77 -0.34
C SER A 382 -4.58 -29.47 0.40
N ALA A 383 -5.49 -29.10 1.31
CA ALA A 383 -5.40 -27.88 2.11
C ALA A 383 -5.29 -26.58 1.26
N TYR A 384 -5.87 -26.55 0.07
CA TYR A 384 -5.78 -25.41 -0.86
C TYR A 384 -6.14 -24.07 -0.22
N HIS A 385 -7.09 -24.02 0.70
CA HIS A 385 -7.47 -22.82 1.45
C HIS A 385 -6.29 -22.20 2.21
N LYS A 386 -5.36 -23.03 2.72
CA LYS A 386 -4.14 -22.54 3.39
C LYS A 386 -3.14 -21.98 2.38
N HIS A 387 -3.01 -22.62 1.22
CA HIS A 387 -2.17 -22.12 0.14
C HIS A 387 -2.73 -20.81 -0.44
N SER A 388 -4.04 -20.72 -0.61
CA SER A 388 -4.73 -19.49 -1.03
C SER A 388 -4.49 -18.35 -0.04
N ALA A 389 -4.65 -18.61 1.25
CA ALA A 389 -4.42 -17.62 2.28
C ALA A 389 -2.93 -17.19 2.35
N TYR A 390 -2.00 -18.13 2.19
CA TYR A 390 -0.57 -17.82 2.14
C TYR A 390 -0.24 -16.89 0.97
N ILE A 391 -0.75 -17.18 -0.23
CA ILE A 391 -0.58 -16.33 -1.40
C ILE A 391 -1.16 -14.95 -1.12
N ALA A 392 -2.42 -14.85 -0.65
CA ALA A 392 -3.08 -13.58 -0.36
C ALA A 392 -2.33 -12.75 0.70
N SER A 393 -1.71 -13.40 1.71
CA SER A 393 -0.96 -12.70 2.76
C SER A 393 0.42 -12.21 2.33
N ASN A 394 1.07 -12.88 1.37
CA ASN A 394 2.51 -12.68 1.11
C ASN A 394 2.81 -12.19 -0.30
N ALA A 395 1.87 -12.28 -1.24
CA ALA A 395 2.06 -11.76 -2.58
C ALA A 395 1.95 -10.23 -2.60
N ASP A 396 2.60 -9.61 -3.58
CA ASP A 396 2.41 -8.19 -3.85
C ASP A 396 1.03 -7.97 -4.46
N MET A 397 0.17 -7.26 -3.73
CA MET A 397 -1.21 -6.95 -4.12
C MET A 397 -1.38 -5.42 -4.26
N PRO A 398 -1.10 -4.84 -5.44
CA PRO A 398 -1.29 -3.42 -5.69
C PRO A 398 -2.69 -2.93 -5.29
N GLY A 399 -2.75 -1.77 -4.63
CA GLY A 399 -3.99 -1.20 -4.11
C GLY A 399 -4.38 -1.65 -2.70
N PHE A 400 -3.90 -2.82 -2.27
CA PHE A 400 -4.17 -3.33 -0.92
C PHE A 400 -3.18 -2.79 0.10
N SER A 401 -3.67 -2.35 1.24
CA SER A 401 -2.87 -2.17 2.45
C SER A 401 -2.52 -3.54 3.05
N ARG A 402 -1.58 -3.57 4.00
CA ARG A 402 -1.28 -4.80 4.74
C ARG A 402 -2.46 -5.30 5.55
N THR A 403 -3.27 -4.39 6.08
CA THR A 403 -4.49 -4.70 6.81
C THR A 403 -5.51 -5.33 5.89
N ASP A 404 -5.75 -4.76 4.70
CA ASP A 404 -6.66 -5.32 3.69
C ASP A 404 -6.21 -6.71 3.24
N GLN A 405 -4.92 -6.90 2.99
CA GLN A 405 -4.37 -8.22 2.65
C GLN A 405 -4.62 -9.25 3.74
N ALA A 406 -4.38 -8.88 5.00
CA ALA A 406 -4.60 -9.77 6.15
C ALA A 406 -6.08 -10.12 6.27
N ARG A 407 -6.98 -9.16 6.05
CA ARG A 407 -8.43 -9.32 6.07
C ARG A 407 -8.92 -10.31 5.00
N VAL A 408 -8.52 -10.11 3.74
CA VAL A 408 -8.82 -11.06 2.65
C VAL A 408 -8.26 -12.45 2.95
N ALA A 409 -7.01 -12.52 3.40
CA ALA A 409 -6.37 -13.78 3.70
C ALA A 409 -7.04 -14.55 4.85
N ALA A 410 -7.57 -13.85 5.87
CA ALA A 410 -8.33 -14.46 6.96
C ALA A 410 -9.65 -15.08 6.45
N LEU A 411 -10.39 -14.36 5.61
CA LEU A 411 -11.60 -14.87 4.97
C LEU A 411 -11.30 -16.09 4.08
N VAL A 412 -10.26 -15.99 3.26
CA VAL A 412 -9.80 -17.09 2.39
C VAL A 412 -9.30 -18.28 3.21
N LEU A 413 -8.60 -18.08 4.34
CA LEU A 413 -8.20 -19.18 5.22
C LEU A 413 -9.40 -19.88 5.84
N GLY A 414 -10.38 -19.09 6.27
CA GLY A 414 -11.52 -19.55 7.04
C GLY A 414 -12.64 -20.15 6.21
N HIS A 415 -12.70 -19.91 4.88
CA HIS A 415 -13.82 -20.37 4.05
C HIS A 415 -13.98 -21.91 4.03
N ALA A 416 -12.95 -22.65 4.37
CA ALA A 416 -12.97 -24.11 4.45
C ALA A 416 -12.16 -24.61 5.65
N GLY A 417 -12.42 -25.85 6.07
CA GLY A 417 -11.70 -26.51 7.16
C GLY A 417 -12.23 -26.14 8.55
N LYS A 418 -11.42 -26.43 9.58
CA LYS A 418 -11.82 -26.34 11.00
C LYS A 418 -11.71 -24.91 11.53
N LEU A 419 -12.73 -24.43 12.24
CA LEU A 419 -12.80 -23.08 12.80
C LEU A 419 -12.00 -22.89 14.10
N GLY A 420 -11.77 -23.96 14.87
CA GLY A 420 -11.20 -23.86 16.21
C GLY A 420 -9.81 -23.19 16.29
N LYS A 421 -8.99 -23.29 15.22
CA LYS A 421 -7.69 -22.57 15.18
C LYS A 421 -7.87 -21.10 14.83
N LEU A 422 -8.84 -20.81 13.99
CA LEU A 422 -9.15 -19.45 13.57
C LEU A 422 -9.72 -18.62 14.73
N ALA A 423 -10.52 -19.26 15.60
CA ALA A 423 -11.09 -18.63 16.79
C ALA A 423 -10.05 -18.15 17.83
N GLN A 424 -8.79 -18.58 17.70
CA GLN A 424 -7.69 -18.11 18.53
C GLN A 424 -7.05 -16.83 17.98
N THR A 425 -7.40 -16.41 16.77
CA THR A 425 -6.95 -15.14 16.16
C THR A 425 -7.94 -14.02 16.49
N ARG A 426 -7.44 -12.80 16.79
CA ARG A 426 -8.29 -11.72 17.32
C ARG A 426 -9.16 -11.02 16.27
N ASP A 427 -8.84 -11.14 14.97
CA ASP A 427 -9.38 -10.25 13.94
C ASP A 427 -10.23 -10.99 12.90
N VAL A 428 -11.05 -11.95 13.32
CA VAL A 428 -11.95 -12.68 12.42
C VAL A 428 -13.31 -11.99 12.31
N GLU A 429 -13.67 -11.58 11.13
CA GLU A 429 -14.99 -11.01 10.84
C GLU A 429 -16.00 -12.14 10.61
N TRP A 430 -16.56 -12.63 11.69
CA TRP A 430 -17.43 -13.79 11.71
C TRP A 430 -18.67 -13.70 10.79
N PRO A 431 -19.35 -12.53 10.66
CA PRO A 431 -20.48 -12.41 9.73
C PRO A 431 -20.08 -12.64 8.27
N LEU A 432 -18.96 -12.04 7.84
CA LEU A 432 -18.44 -12.22 6.48
C LEU A 432 -18.01 -13.66 6.23
N LEU A 433 -17.28 -14.22 7.20
CA LEU A 433 -16.80 -15.58 7.10
C LEU A 433 -17.96 -16.59 7.05
N PHE A 434 -19.00 -16.38 7.84
CA PHE A 434 -20.20 -17.21 7.81
C PHE A 434 -20.83 -17.22 6.42
N CYS A 435 -21.09 -16.04 5.86
CA CYS A 435 -21.68 -15.90 4.53
C CYS A 435 -20.84 -16.57 3.43
N LEU A 436 -19.52 -16.38 3.48
CA LEU A 436 -18.60 -16.98 2.52
C LEU A 436 -18.56 -18.51 2.64
N ARG A 437 -18.54 -19.07 3.84
CA ARG A 437 -18.53 -20.52 4.09
C ARG A 437 -19.84 -21.17 3.63
N LEU A 438 -20.97 -20.56 3.97
CA LEU A 438 -22.29 -21.05 3.55
C LEU A 438 -22.42 -21.05 2.03
N ALA A 439 -22.01 -19.96 1.38
CA ALA A 439 -22.00 -19.85 -0.08
C ALA A 439 -21.09 -20.91 -0.74
N ALA A 440 -19.87 -21.08 -0.23
CA ALA A 440 -18.93 -22.09 -0.73
C ALA A 440 -19.45 -23.52 -0.56
N LEU A 441 -20.16 -23.81 0.55
CA LEU A 441 -20.79 -25.09 0.81
C LEU A 441 -21.92 -25.40 -0.20
N LEU A 442 -22.79 -24.43 -0.44
CA LEU A 442 -23.94 -24.59 -1.35
C LEU A 442 -23.52 -24.67 -2.82
N CYS A 443 -22.43 -23.99 -3.20
CA CYS A 443 -21.89 -23.97 -4.56
C CYS A 443 -20.92 -25.13 -4.88
N ARG A 444 -20.77 -26.14 -4.03
CA ARG A 444 -19.82 -27.28 -4.22
C ARG A 444 -20.01 -28.05 -5.52
N ARG A 445 -21.21 -28.08 -6.09
CA ARG A 445 -21.48 -28.77 -7.36
C ARG A 445 -20.83 -28.10 -8.58
N ARG A 446 -20.33 -26.88 -8.46
CA ARG A 446 -19.73 -26.09 -9.56
C ARG A 446 -20.65 -25.98 -10.79
N ALA A 447 -21.95 -25.96 -10.59
CA ALA A 447 -22.96 -25.87 -11.61
C ALA A 447 -24.02 -24.86 -11.19
N ASP A 448 -24.72 -24.30 -12.15
CA ASP A 448 -25.85 -23.42 -11.93
C ASP A 448 -27.05 -24.28 -11.54
N VAL A 449 -27.14 -24.62 -10.26
CA VAL A 449 -28.30 -25.30 -9.68
C VAL A 449 -29.27 -24.27 -9.13
N GLY A 450 -30.54 -24.42 -9.43
CA GLY A 450 -31.57 -23.60 -8.80
C GLY A 450 -31.58 -23.85 -7.29
N LEU A 451 -31.00 -22.88 -6.56
CA LEU A 451 -31.11 -22.85 -5.11
C LEU A 451 -32.53 -22.36 -4.75
N PRO A 452 -33.14 -22.90 -3.69
CA PRO A 452 -34.40 -22.36 -3.17
C PRO A 452 -34.19 -20.97 -2.59
N GLU A 453 -35.25 -20.34 -2.17
CA GLU A 453 -35.14 -19.18 -1.30
C GLU A 453 -34.52 -19.61 0.03
N ILE A 454 -33.40 -18.99 0.40
CA ILE A 454 -32.64 -19.26 1.63
C ILE A 454 -32.59 -17.97 2.42
N GLU A 455 -33.17 -18.02 3.61
CA GLU A 455 -33.11 -16.90 4.55
C GLU A 455 -31.98 -17.11 5.55
N VAL A 456 -31.24 -16.03 5.81
CA VAL A 456 -30.13 -16.01 6.76
C VAL A 456 -30.35 -14.88 7.76
N SER A 457 -30.23 -15.17 9.05
CA SER A 457 -30.38 -14.17 10.09
C SER A 457 -29.39 -14.39 11.24
N GLN A 458 -29.17 -13.35 12.01
CA GLN A 458 -28.46 -13.43 13.29
C GLN A 458 -29.47 -13.69 14.39
N ALA A 459 -29.28 -14.76 15.18
CA ALA A 459 -30.17 -15.14 16.24
C ALA A 459 -29.40 -15.75 17.43
N ASN A 460 -29.73 -15.37 18.65
CA ASN A 460 -29.20 -15.96 19.90
C ASN A 460 -27.65 -15.98 19.99
N GLY A 461 -27.00 -14.96 19.48
CA GLY A 461 -25.53 -14.86 19.44
C GLY A 461 -24.85 -15.75 18.39
N GLY A 462 -25.60 -16.21 17.41
CA GLY A 462 -25.12 -17.02 16.29
C GLY A 462 -25.93 -16.76 15.02
N TYR A 463 -26.06 -17.78 14.17
CA TYR A 463 -26.71 -17.69 12.86
C TYR A 463 -27.83 -18.71 12.71
N GLU A 464 -28.87 -18.33 11.99
CA GLU A 464 -29.96 -19.20 11.59
C GLU A 464 -30.09 -19.18 10.08
N VAL A 465 -30.20 -20.36 9.47
CA VAL A 465 -30.43 -20.56 8.03
C VAL A 465 -31.70 -21.29 7.85
N ARG A 466 -32.67 -20.69 7.14
CA ARG A 466 -33.97 -21.29 6.82
C ARG A 466 -34.01 -21.69 5.37
N LEU A 467 -34.47 -22.88 5.11
CA LEU A 467 -34.62 -23.44 3.76
C LEU A 467 -35.78 -24.46 3.69
N PRO A 468 -36.42 -24.63 2.49
CA PRO A 468 -37.56 -25.51 2.33
C PRO A 468 -37.21 -26.97 2.56
N ASN A 469 -38.00 -27.66 3.37
CA ASN A 469 -37.82 -29.07 3.70
C ASN A 469 -37.87 -29.97 2.45
N ALA A 470 -38.77 -29.69 1.51
CA ALA A 470 -38.87 -30.43 0.26
C ALA A 470 -37.57 -30.37 -0.57
N TRP A 471 -36.87 -29.21 -0.57
CA TRP A 471 -35.60 -29.11 -1.26
C TRP A 471 -34.51 -29.91 -0.56
N VAL A 472 -34.46 -29.85 0.77
CA VAL A 472 -33.49 -30.60 1.58
C VAL A 472 -33.60 -32.10 1.38
N GLN A 473 -34.80 -32.63 1.37
CA GLN A 473 -35.05 -34.05 1.12
C GLN A 473 -34.54 -34.52 -0.25
N ASN A 474 -34.56 -33.64 -1.24
CA ASN A 474 -34.01 -33.90 -2.57
C ASN A 474 -32.49 -33.64 -2.68
N ASN A 475 -31.87 -33.10 -1.62
CA ASN A 475 -30.42 -32.75 -1.59
C ASN A 475 -29.74 -33.26 -0.31
N PRO A 476 -29.77 -34.60 -0.01
CA PRO A 476 -29.32 -35.15 1.27
C PRO A 476 -27.82 -34.91 1.55
N LEU A 477 -26.97 -34.80 0.53
CA LEU A 477 -25.56 -34.48 0.71
C LEU A 477 -25.34 -33.00 1.16
N THR A 478 -26.19 -32.10 0.71
CA THR A 478 -26.15 -30.70 1.15
C THR A 478 -26.63 -30.60 2.59
N ASP A 479 -27.72 -31.30 2.96
CA ASP A 479 -28.21 -31.38 4.33
C ASP A 479 -27.13 -31.90 5.30
N TYR A 480 -26.51 -33.03 4.95
CA TYR A 480 -25.39 -33.56 5.72
C TYR A 480 -24.26 -32.54 5.88
N SER A 481 -23.92 -31.80 4.81
CA SER A 481 -22.86 -30.80 4.85
C SER A 481 -23.22 -29.60 5.73
N LEU A 482 -24.49 -29.15 5.71
CA LEU A 482 -24.99 -28.08 6.59
C LEU A 482 -24.94 -28.52 8.06
N SER A 483 -25.31 -29.78 8.37
CA SER A 483 -25.19 -30.33 9.72
C SER A 483 -23.75 -30.43 10.21
N GLN A 484 -22.81 -30.84 9.35
CA GLN A 484 -21.40 -30.86 9.69
C GLN A 484 -20.84 -29.44 9.91
N GLU A 485 -21.27 -28.47 9.14
CA GLU A 485 -20.90 -27.06 9.28
C GLU A 485 -21.44 -26.52 10.62
N ALA A 486 -22.68 -26.81 10.99
CA ALA A 486 -23.24 -26.44 12.29
C ALA A 486 -22.38 -26.95 13.46
N ALA A 487 -21.92 -28.20 13.38
CA ALA A 487 -21.02 -28.78 14.39
C ALA A 487 -19.64 -28.12 14.47
N GLU A 488 -19.12 -27.52 13.40
CA GLU A 488 -17.88 -26.72 13.44
C GLU A 488 -18.10 -25.37 14.13
N TRP A 489 -19.22 -24.70 13.89
CA TRP A 489 -19.57 -23.43 14.53
C TRP A 489 -19.85 -23.58 16.03
N GLU A 490 -20.43 -24.70 16.45
CA GLU A 490 -20.64 -25.01 17.87
C GLU A 490 -19.31 -25.09 18.64
N LYS A 491 -18.24 -25.62 18.04
CA LYS A 491 -16.90 -25.72 18.65
C LYS A 491 -16.31 -24.37 19.03
N ILE A 492 -16.72 -23.29 18.37
CA ILE A 492 -16.29 -21.93 18.65
C ILE A 492 -17.31 -21.13 19.46
N ARG A 493 -18.35 -21.81 19.99
CA ARG A 493 -19.43 -21.25 20.82
C ARG A 493 -20.27 -20.20 20.08
N THR A 494 -20.34 -20.29 18.76
CA THR A 494 -21.22 -19.47 17.93
C THR A 494 -22.27 -20.42 17.37
N PRO A 495 -23.51 -20.46 17.90
CA PRO A 495 -24.51 -21.42 17.44
C PRO A 495 -24.91 -21.15 15.98
N TYR A 496 -24.99 -22.21 15.21
CA TYR A 496 -25.51 -22.19 13.84
C TYR A 496 -26.65 -23.17 13.75
N ARG A 497 -27.85 -22.70 13.42
CA ARG A 497 -29.05 -23.51 13.31
C ARG A 497 -29.53 -23.58 11.88
N VAL A 498 -29.89 -24.77 11.43
CA VAL A 498 -30.64 -25.00 10.20
C VAL A 498 -32.10 -25.25 10.56
N VAL A 499 -32.97 -24.45 9.99
CA VAL A 499 -34.42 -24.53 10.20
C VAL A 499 -35.06 -24.89 8.88
N TYR A 500 -35.82 -25.99 8.89
CA TYR A 500 -36.56 -26.42 7.72
C TYR A 500 -37.97 -25.84 7.76
N THR A 501 -38.35 -25.17 6.66
CA THR A 501 -39.69 -24.59 6.52
C THR A 501 -40.60 -25.54 5.74
N ASP A 502 -41.83 -25.68 6.17
CA ASP A 502 -42.87 -26.30 5.37
C ASP A 502 -43.28 -25.29 4.29
N ASP A 503 -43.39 -25.75 3.05
CA ASP A 503 -43.77 -24.94 1.88
C ASP A 503 -45.19 -24.37 1.99
#